data_39d6d277055d54736beb79705ab2dc8e
#
_entry.id   39d6d277055d54736beb79705ab2dc8e
#
_cell.length_a   1.000
_cell.length_b   1.000
_cell.length_c   1.000
_cell.angle_alpha   90.00
_cell.angle_beta   90.00
_cell.angle_gamma   90.00
#
_symmetry.space_group_name_H-M   'P 1'
#
loop_
_entity.id
_entity.type
_entity.pdbx_description
1 polymer ?
#
loop_
_entity_poly.entity_id
_entity_poly.type
_entity_poly.pdbx_seq_one_letter_code
_entity_poly.pdbx_strand_id
1 'polypeptide(L)'
;NEIHPTRARVLLENIERCGSANTIVLNNDPKDISKAFPEFFDMVLCDAPCSGEGMFRKEDKAVEQWSLENVQACALRQLCILDEVYKCLKPGGTMVYSTCTFALEENEMCMKKFMQEHPDMHLVPIEVDFGRKAFDLGSHTDYARRIFPMDGGEGHFIAKLHKDGELTESTKKIMQSQPLPKEAKDFFDTFFVKQYPYYFVKNDKVYGGIQPFYEVGKCHLLRHQVFLGEIEKNRFTPSHALFMSAYTKFKNTINLEDENVLR
;
A
#
# COMPACT_ATOMS: atom_id res chain seq x y z
N ASN A 1 0.83 -4.13 0.55
CA ASN A 1 1.34 -5.42 1.05
C ASN A 1 1.35 -5.47 2.57
N GLU A 2 1.04 -6.62 3.16
CA GLU A 2 1.16 -6.91 4.58
C GLU A 2 1.61 -8.36 4.76
N ILE A 3 2.66 -8.57 5.55
CA ILE A 3 3.26 -9.90 5.74
C ILE A 3 2.39 -10.81 6.64
N HIS A 4 1.70 -10.25 7.62
CA HIS A 4 0.86 -11.01 8.54
C HIS A 4 -0.50 -11.35 7.92
N PRO A 5 -0.87 -12.65 7.77
CA PRO A 5 -2.10 -13.04 7.07
C PRO A 5 -3.38 -12.43 7.67
N THR A 6 -3.48 -12.33 8.99
CA THR A 6 -4.64 -11.73 9.67
C THR A 6 -4.73 -10.24 9.38
N ARG A 7 -3.63 -9.51 9.48
CA ARG A 7 -3.59 -8.06 9.18
C ARG A 7 -3.81 -7.79 7.69
N ALA A 8 -3.33 -8.67 6.81
CA ALA A 8 -3.56 -8.56 5.37
C ALA A 8 -5.06 -8.68 5.00
N ARG A 9 -5.83 -9.48 5.74
CA ARG A 9 -7.30 -9.53 5.60
C ARG A 9 -7.97 -8.24 6.04
N VAL A 10 -7.54 -7.68 7.17
CA VAL A 10 -8.04 -6.37 7.64
C VAL A 10 -7.70 -5.27 6.64
N LEU A 11 -6.50 -5.29 6.06
CA LEU A 11 -6.12 -4.38 4.97
C LEU A 11 -7.06 -4.52 3.78
N LEU A 12 -7.35 -5.75 3.33
CA LEU A 12 -8.28 -6.03 2.24
C LEU A 12 -9.67 -5.44 2.53
N GLU A 13 -10.23 -5.72 3.71
CA GLU A 13 -11.54 -5.20 4.13
C GLU A 13 -11.58 -3.67 4.14
N ASN A 14 -10.52 -3.02 4.62
CA ASN A 14 -10.42 -1.56 4.61
C ASN A 14 -10.36 -0.99 3.18
N ILE A 15 -9.59 -1.61 2.28
CA ILE A 15 -9.51 -1.20 0.87
C ILE A 15 -10.87 -1.37 0.17
N GLU A 16 -11.60 -2.43 0.45
CA GLU A 16 -12.96 -2.64 -0.07
C GLU A 16 -13.93 -1.59 0.50
N ARG A 17 -13.91 -1.36 1.80
CA ARG A 17 -14.75 -0.34 2.45
C ARG A 17 -14.48 1.08 1.92
N CYS A 18 -13.22 1.40 1.60
CA CYS A 18 -12.87 2.68 0.95
C CYS A 18 -13.27 2.73 -0.53
N GLY A 19 -13.75 1.65 -1.12
CA GLY A 19 -14.20 1.59 -2.51
C GLY A 19 -13.10 1.72 -3.55
N SER A 20 -11.82 1.51 -3.18
CA SER A 20 -10.69 1.64 -4.11
C SER A 20 -10.82 0.68 -5.30
N ALA A 21 -10.76 1.20 -6.53
CA ALA A 21 -10.98 0.43 -7.75
C ALA A 21 -9.69 -0.01 -8.47
N ASN A 22 -8.52 0.49 -8.04
CA ASN A 22 -7.23 0.26 -8.71
C ASN A 22 -6.15 -0.30 -7.78
N THR A 23 -6.53 -1.05 -6.76
CA THR A 23 -5.62 -1.55 -5.73
C THR A 23 -5.35 -3.04 -5.89
N ILE A 24 -4.08 -3.41 -5.76
CA ILE A 24 -3.63 -4.80 -5.56
C ILE A 24 -3.31 -4.97 -4.08
N VAL A 25 -3.82 -6.01 -3.45
CA VAL A 25 -3.50 -6.37 -2.06
C VAL A 25 -2.75 -7.70 -2.06
N LEU A 26 -1.57 -7.69 -1.46
CA LEU A 26 -0.65 -8.83 -1.38
C LEU A 26 -0.40 -9.21 0.09
N ASN A 27 -0.15 -10.51 0.32
CA ASN A 27 0.30 -11.02 1.61
C ASN A 27 1.63 -11.75 1.43
N ASN A 28 2.73 -10.99 1.40
CA ASN A 28 4.05 -11.50 1.05
C ASN A 28 5.17 -10.87 1.88
N ASP A 29 6.28 -11.59 1.95
CA ASP A 29 7.55 -11.04 2.35
C ASP A 29 8.03 -9.99 1.31
N PRO A 30 8.67 -8.88 1.72
CA PRO A 30 9.23 -7.87 0.80
C PRO A 30 10.13 -8.47 -0.30
N LYS A 31 10.85 -9.53 -0.01
CA LYS A 31 11.72 -10.24 -0.98
C LYS A 31 10.93 -10.87 -2.13
N ASP A 32 9.71 -11.31 -1.90
CA ASP A 32 8.86 -11.85 -2.97
C ASP A 32 8.30 -10.71 -3.82
N ILE A 33 8.01 -9.56 -3.19
CA ILE A 33 7.56 -8.36 -3.89
C ILE A 33 8.68 -7.85 -4.82
N SER A 34 9.91 -7.74 -4.34
CA SER A 34 11.04 -7.25 -5.14
C SER A 34 11.32 -8.12 -6.35
N LYS A 35 11.20 -9.44 -6.23
CA LYS A 35 11.31 -10.38 -7.36
C LYS A 35 10.17 -10.24 -8.37
N ALA A 36 8.95 -9.97 -7.87
CA ALA A 36 7.77 -9.82 -8.71
C ALA A 36 7.72 -8.47 -9.41
N PHE A 37 8.23 -7.41 -8.78
CA PHE A 37 8.11 -6.02 -9.22
C PHE A 37 9.46 -5.27 -9.21
N PRO A 38 10.51 -5.77 -9.90
CA PRO A 38 11.78 -5.06 -9.98
C PRO A 38 11.61 -3.73 -10.73
N GLU A 39 12.12 -2.63 -10.16
CA GLU A 39 12.07 -1.28 -10.74
C GLU A 39 10.69 -0.92 -11.34
N PHE A 40 9.65 -1.23 -10.57
CA PHE A 40 8.27 -1.08 -11.04
C PHE A 40 7.58 0.17 -10.51
N PHE A 41 7.83 0.55 -9.26
CA PHE A 41 7.09 1.60 -8.59
C PHE A 41 7.76 2.96 -8.76
N ASP A 42 6.97 3.97 -9.11
CA ASP A 42 7.40 5.37 -9.14
C ASP A 42 7.54 5.94 -7.74
N MET A 43 6.71 5.45 -6.81
CA MET A 43 6.73 5.82 -5.39
C MET A 43 6.49 4.60 -4.50
N VAL A 44 7.22 4.54 -3.38
CA VAL A 44 7.01 3.51 -2.34
C VAL A 44 6.89 4.16 -0.98
N LEU A 45 5.84 3.81 -0.24
CA LEU A 45 5.72 4.09 1.19
C LEU A 45 6.10 2.83 1.97
N CYS A 46 7.16 2.91 2.73
CA CYS A 46 7.63 1.86 3.62
C CYS A 46 7.33 2.23 5.06
N ASP A 47 6.19 1.77 5.57
CA ASP A 47 5.84 1.84 6.99
C ASP A 47 6.46 0.61 7.67
N ALA A 48 7.64 0.80 8.24
CA ALA A 48 8.50 -0.28 8.66
C ALA A 48 8.15 -0.81 10.07
N PRO A 49 8.26 -2.13 10.31
CA PRO A 49 8.13 -2.66 11.66
C PRO A 49 9.23 -2.04 12.54
N CYS A 50 8.86 -1.55 13.71
CA CYS A 50 9.76 -0.86 14.63
C CYS A 50 9.51 -1.26 16.08
N SER A 51 10.34 -0.76 17.02
CA SER A 51 10.20 -1.02 18.46
C SER A 51 8.94 -0.41 19.08
N GLY A 52 8.30 0.55 18.37
CA GLY A 52 6.95 1.00 18.68
C GLY A 52 6.81 1.93 19.88
N GLU A 53 7.84 2.71 20.23
CA GLU A 53 7.80 3.65 21.37
C GLU A 53 6.66 4.67 21.26
N GLY A 54 6.28 5.09 20.05
CA GLY A 54 5.12 5.96 19.81
C GLY A 54 3.78 5.32 20.18
N MET A 55 3.73 3.99 20.36
CA MET A 55 2.53 3.27 20.76
C MET A 55 2.37 3.07 22.26
N PHE A 56 3.36 3.46 23.09
CA PHE A 56 3.35 3.26 24.56
C PHE A 56 2.12 3.85 25.26
N ARG A 57 1.55 4.90 24.70
CA ARG A 57 0.34 5.54 25.25
C ARG A 57 -0.96 4.81 24.89
N LYS A 58 -0.91 3.89 23.92
CA LYS A 58 -2.08 3.20 23.35
C LYS A 58 -2.08 1.70 23.62
N GLU A 59 -0.91 1.10 23.74
CA GLU A 59 -0.75 -0.34 23.85
C GLU A 59 0.26 -0.72 24.94
N ASP A 60 -0.22 -1.25 26.05
CA ASP A 60 0.62 -1.73 27.16
C ASP A 60 1.62 -2.80 26.70
N LYS A 61 1.21 -3.65 25.74
CA LYS A 61 2.07 -4.68 25.13
C LYS A 61 3.31 -4.10 24.44
N ALA A 62 3.22 -2.89 23.87
CA ALA A 62 4.36 -2.24 23.26
C ALA A 62 5.45 -1.89 24.31
N VAL A 63 5.01 -1.50 25.49
CA VAL A 63 5.92 -1.24 26.65
C VAL A 63 6.57 -2.53 27.13
N GLU A 64 5.78 -3.62 27.27
CA GLU A 64 6.27 -4.92 27.74
C GLU A 64 7.28 -5.55 26.78
N GLN A 65 7.12 -5.34 25.47
CA GLN A 65 7.97 -5.91 24.43
C GLN A 65 9.20 -5.07 24.10
N TRP A 66 9.26 -3.85 24.60
CA TRP A 66 10.37 -2.95 24.32
C TRP A 66 11.64 -3.38 25.06
N SER A 67 12.76 -3.39 24.36
CA SER A 67 14.11 -3.55 24.91
C SER A 67 15.13 -2.97 23.93
N LEU A 68 16.35 -2.69 24.40
CA LEU A 68 17.44 -2.24 23.53
C LEU A 68 17.80 -3.29 22.47
N GLU A 69 17.73 -4.57 22.81
CA GLU A 69 17.95 -5.67 21.89
C GLU A 69 16.87 -5.68 20.79
N ASN A 70 15.61 -5.39 21.14
CA ASN A 70 14.52 -5.29 20.17
C ASN A 70 14.70 -4.09 19.24
N VAL A 71 15.14 -2.93 19.76
CA VAL A 71 15.49 -1.74 18.93
C VAL A 71 16.55 -2.12 17.88
N GLN A 72 17.65 -2.77 18.31
CA GLN A 72 18.71 -3.21 17.39
C GLN A 72 18.22 -4.23 16.35
N ALA A 73 17.42 -5.20 16.80
CA ALA A 73 16.84 -6.19 15.89
C ALA A 73 15.88 -5.57 14.87
N CYS A 74 15.09 -4.57 15.28
CA CYS A 74 14.22 -3.80 14.38
C CYS A 74 15.05 -3.00 13.38
N ALA A 75 16.10 -2.30 13.80
CA ALA A 75 16.97 -1.54 12.91
C ALA A 75 17.59 -2.42 11.81
N LEU A 76 18.08 -3.62 12.16
CA LEU A 76 18.60 -4.57 11.17
C LEU A 76 17.52 -5.07 10.22
N ARG A 77 16.33 -5.38 10.72
CA ARG A 77 15.19 -5.81 9.91
C ARG A 77 14.75 -4.72 8.94
N GLN A 78 14.73 -3.47 9.39
CA GLN A 78 14.38 -2.32 8.56
C GLN A 78 15.35 -2.15 7.38
N LEU A 79 16.64 -2.29 7.60
CA LEU A 79 17.64 -2.26 6.50
C LEU A 79 17.38 -3.36 5.48
N CYS A 80 17.12 -4.60 5.92
CA CYS A 80 16.77 -5.68 5.00
C CYS A 80 15.48 -5.39 4.19
N ILE A 81 14.48 -4.76 4.82
CA ILE A 81 13.24 -4.37 4.12
C ILE A 81 13.54 -3.26 3.12
N LEU A 82 14.32 -2.24 3.50
CA LEU A 82 14.69 -1.13 2.64
C LEU A 82 15.46 -1.58 1.42
N ASP A 83 16.36 -2.59 1.54
CA ASP A 83 17.06 -3.20 0.41
C ASP A 83 16.10 -3.82 -0.60
N GLU A 84 15.05 -4.49 -0.13
CA GLU A 84 14.04 -5.06 -1.03
C GLU A 84 13.14 -3.98 -1.63
N VAL A 85 12.80 -2.94 -0.87
CA VAL A 85 12.03 -1.78 -1.36
C VAL A 85 12.82 -1.01 -2.43
N TYR A 86 14.13 -0.82 -2.23
CA TYR A 86 15.03 -0.19 -3.21
C TYR A 86 15.00 -0.90 -4.56
N LYS A 87 14.99 -2.24 -4.57
CA LYS A 87 14.91 -3.05 -5.79
C LYS A 87 13.58 -2.88 -6.53
N CYS A 88 12.52 -2.52 -5.81
CA CYS A 88 11.20 -2.28 -6.39
C CYS A 88 11.05 -0.87 -6.95
N LEU A 89 11.85 0.09 -6.47
CA LEU A 89 11.77 1.50 -6.82
C LEU A 89 12.49 1.75 -8.14
N LYS A 90 11.82 2.42 -9.07
CA LYS A 90 12.42 2.87 -10.32
C LYS A 90 13.55 3.87 -10.09
N PRO A 91 14.56 3.93 -10.97
CA PRO A 91 15.39 5.15 -11.12
C PRO A 91 14.49 6.39 -11.30
N GLY A 92 14.82 7.50 -10.65
CA GLY A 92 13.97 8.70 -10.60
C GLY A 92 12.78 8.60 -9.65
N GLY A 93 12.62 7.48 -8.96
CA GLY A 93 11.51 7.23 -8.04
C GLY A 93 11.69 7.85 -6.65
N THR A 94 10.63 7.90 -5.89
CA THR A 94 10.60 8.44 -4.52
C THR A 94 10.22 7.37 -3.51
N MET A 95 10.98 7.28 -2.43
CA MET A 95 10.67 6.45 -1.27
C MET A 95 10.30 7.32 -0.07
N VAL A 96 9.24 6.95 0.64
CA VAL A 96 8.93 7.49 1.96
C VAL A 96 9.10 6.36 2.96
N TYR A 97 9.96 6.57 3.94
CA TYR A 97 10.18 5.66 5.07
C TYR A 97 9.53 6.23 6.32
N SER A 98 8.80 5.41 7.06
CA SER A 98 8.18 5.82 8.32
C SER A 98 8.34 4.76 9.42
N THR A 99 8.42 5.23 10.66
CA THR A 99 8.38 4.41 11.87
C THR A 99 7.53 5.10 12.94
N CYS A 100 7.07 4.32 13.92
CA CYS A 100 6.44 4.84 15.14
C CYS A 100 7.36 4.69 16.36
N THR A 101 8.66 4.98 16.23
CA THR A 101 9.65 4.93 17.32
C THR A 101 10.45 6.22 17.44
N PHE A 102 11.03 6.46 18.60
CA PHE A 102 11.96 7.57 18.84
C PHE A 102 13.43 7.16 18.75
N ALA A 103 13.72 5.86 18.61
CA ALA A 103 15.09 5.33 18.57
C ALA A 103 15.88 5.89 17.38
N LEU A 104 17.08 6.39 17.65
CA LEU A 104 17.99 6.91 16.62
C LEU A 104 18.44 5.80 15.67
N GLU A 105 18.66 4.59 16.21
CA GLU A 105 19.12 3.40 15.53
C GLU A 105 18.17 3.00 14.38
N GLU A 106 16.87 3.15 14.63
CA GLU A 106 15.81 2.80 13.69
C GLU A 106 15.46 3.93 12.73
N ASN A 107 15.86 5.15 13.03
CA ASN A 107 15.50 6.36 12.29
C ASN A 107 16.72 6.93 11.54
N GLU A 108 17.37 7.96 12.06
CA GLU A 108 18.47 8.66 11.37
C GLU A 108 19.67 7.77 11.07
N MET A 109 20.04 6.88 11.99
CA MET A 109 21.17 5.96 11.79
C MET A 109 20.82 4.92 10.72
N CYS A 110 19.58 4.43 10.69
CA CYS A 110 19.09 3.53 9.66
C CYS A 110 19.15 4.21 8.30
N MET A 111 18.65 5.44 8.16
CA MET A 111 18.69 6.21 6.91
C MET A 111 20.12 6.47 6.44
N LYS A 112 21.01 6.88 7.36
CA LYS A 112 22.42 7.12 7.05
C LYS A 112 23.08 5.85 6.52
N LYS A 113 22.88 4.71 7.18
CA LYS A 113 23.46 3.43 6.77
C LYS A 113 22.90 2.97 5.42
N PHE A 114 21.60 3.08 5.22
CA PHE A 114 20.97 2.75 3.95
C PHE A 114 21.53 3.55 2.78
N MET A 115 21.71 4.88 2.92
CA MET A 115 22.32 5.71 1.87
C MET A 115 23.80 5.42 1.66
N GLN A 116 24.54 4.92 2.66
CA GLN A 116 25.91 4.47 2.46
C GLN A 116 26.00 3.20 1.60
N GLU A 117 25.00 2.31 1.72
CA GLU A 117 24.90 1.07 0.94
C GLU A 117 24.29 1.30 -0.44
N HIS A 118 23.51 2.38 -0.61
CA HIS A 118 22.87 2.81 -1.85
C HIS A 118 23.21 4.28 -2.19
N PRO A 119 24.38 4.55 -2.78
CA PRO A 119 24.88 5.91 -3.03
C PRO A 119 24.02 6.74 -4.00
N ASP A 120 23.15 6.10 -4.77
CA ASP A 120 22.15 6.70 -5.66
C ASP A 120 20.85 7.08 -4.95
N MET A 121 20.75 6.83 -3.65
CA MET A 121 19.64 7.26 -2.81
C MET A 121 20.05 8.43 -1.91
N HIS A 122 19.24 9.48 -1.88
CA HIS A 122 19.52 10.64 -1.03
C HIS A 122 18.23 11.21 -0.42
N LEU A 123 18.35 11.77 0.79
CA LEU A 123 17.26 12.45 1.47
C LEU A 123 16.85 13.74 0.75
N VAL A 124 15.55 13.96 0.67
CA VAL A 124 14.94 15.18 0.13
C VAL A 124 14.23 15.91 1.27
N PRO A 125 14.34 17.24 1.39
CA PRO A 125 13.67 18.00 2.43
C PRO A 125 12.15 17.77 2.42
N ILE A 126 11.58 17.57 3.61
CA ILE A 126 10.13 17.55 3.82
C ILE A 126 9.71 18.96 4.28
N GLU A 127 9.12 19.72 3.35
CA GLU A 127 8.68 21.09 3.59
C GLU A 127 7.23 21.09 4.11
N VAL A 128 7.08 21.03 5.44
CA VAL A 128 5.81 21.08 6.14
C VAL A 128 5.94 21.95 7.38
N ASP A 129 4.84 22.51 7.85
CA ASP A 129 4.73 23.41 9.00
C ASP A 129 4.48 22.69 10.33
N PHE A 130 4.45 21.36 10.32
CA PHE A 130 4.24 20.53 11.50
C PHE A 130 5.45 19.63 11.80
N GLY A 131 5.53 19.16 13.06
CA GLY A 131 6.63 18.33 13.54
C GLY A 131 7.95 19.11 13.61
N ARG A 132 9.04 18.40 13.78
CA ARG A 132 10.39 18.94 13.97
C ARG A 132 11.35 18.32 12.97
N LYS A 133 12.41 19.03 12.63
CA LYS A 133 13.53 18.43 11.92
C LYS A 133 14.08 17.24 12.70
N ALA A 134 14.45 16.20 12.00
CA ALA A 134 15.18 15.08 12.59
C ALA A 134 16.61 15.53 13.02
N PHE A 135 17.30 14.68 13.73
CA PHE A 135 18.65 14.98 14.18
C PHE A 135 19.66 14.92 13.03
N ASP A 136 20.56 15.90 12.99
CA ASP A 136 21.63 15.89 12.00
C ASP A 136 22.76 14.96 12.48
N LEU A 137 22.82 13.78 11.85
CA LEU A 137 23.92 12.82 12.02
C LEU A 137 24.87 12.79 10.81
N GLY A 138 24.81 13.83 9.96
CA GLY A 138 25.44 13.90 8.66
C GLY A 138 24.58 13.26 7.57
N SER A 139 24.97 13.45 6.31
CA SER A 139 24.23 12.99 5.12
C SER A 139 22.78 13.56 5.03
N HIS A 140 22.57 14.77 5.56
CA HIS A 140 21.29 15.49 5.57
C HIS A 140 20.17 14.77 6.29
N THR A 141 20.46 14.01 7.35
CA THR A 141 19.42 13.32 8.13
C THR A 141 18.40 14.27 8.74
N ASP A 142 18.73 15.56 8.93
CA ASP A 142 17.83 16.63 9.36
C ASP A 142 16.76 17.02 8.34
N TYR A 143 16.82 16.51 7.09
CA TYR A 143 15.75 16.66 6.10
C TYR A 143 14.52 15.84 6.44
N ALA A 144 14.67 14.77 7.22
CA ALA A 144 13.57 14.01 7.77
C ALA A 144 12.80 14.80 8.84
N ARG A 145 11.65 14.26 9.26
CA ARG A 145 10.79 14.86 10.28
C ARG A 145 10.52 13.90 11.42
N ARG A 146 10.46 14.46 12.62
CA ARG A 146 9.97 13.81 13.83
C ARG A 146 8.71 14.50 14.32
N ILE A 147 7.72 13.72 14.66
CA ILE A 147 6.45 14.21 15.21
C ILE A 147 6.31 13.60 16.59
N PHE A 148 6.53 14.42 17.62
CA PHE A 148 6.43 13.99 19.01
C PHE A 148 5.02 14.19 19.56
N PRO A 149 4.66 13.60 20.71
CA PRO A 149 3.37 13.83 21.37
C PRO A 149 3.05 15.30 21.63
N MET A 150 4.07 16.12 21.96
CA MET A 150 3.87 17.56 22.15
C MET A 150 3.60 18.32 20.83
N ASP A 151 3.86 17.73 19.70
CA ASP A 151 3.57 18.29 18.37
C ASP A 151 2.19 17.86 17.87
N GLY A 152 1.37 17.21 18.70
CA GLY A 152 0.02 16.73 18.38
C GLY A 152 -0.05 15.35 17.74
N GLY A 153 1.06 14.61 17.67
CA GLY A 153 1.13 13.23 17.17
C GLY A 153 1.27 12.19 18.28
N GLU A 154 1.48 10.95 17.91
CA GLU A 154 1.75 9.87 18.88
C GLU A 154 3.25 9.55 18.99
N GLY A 155 4.01 9.91 18.00
CA GLY A 155 5.42 9.61 17.84
C GLY A 155 5.66 8.96 16.48
N HIS A 156 6.21 9.74 15.54
CA HIS A 156 6.52 9.26 14.20
C HIS A 156 7.84 9.86 13.74
N PHE A 157 8.54 9.07 12.94
CA PHE A 157 9.64 9.52 12.10
C PHE A 157 9.25 9.34 10.64
N ILE A 158 9.57 10.33 9.81
CA ILE A 158 9.27 10.29 8.37
C ILE A 158 10.50 10.79 7.63
N ALA A 159 11.00 9.99 6.70
CA ALA A 159 12.08 10.36 5.79
C ALA A 159 11.61 10.20 4.35
N LYS A 160 11.92 11.18 3.50
CA LYS A 160 11.67 11.14 2.06
C LYS A 160 12.99 11.03 1.33
N LEU A 161 13.12 10.02 0.49
CA LEU A 161 14.31 9.76 -0.30
C LEU A 161 13.97 9.78 -1.79
N HIS A 162 14.94 10.16 -2.59
CA HIS A 162 14.89 10.09 -4.04
C HIS A 162 15.97 9.17 -4.56
N LYS A 163 15.66 8.34 -5.56
CA LYS A 163 16.61 7.51 -6.30
C LYS A 163 17.05 8.24 -7.55
N ASP A 164 18.35 8.36 -7.78
CA ASP A 164 18.88 9.00 -8.97
C ASP A 164 18.41 8.31 -10.26
N GLY A 165 18.30 9.09 -11.33
CA GLY A 165 17.89 8.62 -12.64
C GLY A 165 16.61 9.25 -13.15
N GLU A 166 16.05 8.67 -14.21
CA GLU A 166 14.81 9.13 -14.83
C GLU A 166 13.71 8.07 -14.72
N LEU A 167 12.49 8.51 -14.49
CA LEU A 167 11.32 7.61 -14.49
C LEU A 167 11.08 7.08 -15.91
N THR A 168 11.07 5.77 -16.02
CA THR A 168 10.76 5.06 -17.27
C THR A 168 9.43 4.34 -17.19
N GLU A 169 8.82 4.05 -18.32
CA GLU A 169 7.65 3.17 -18.36
C GLU A 169 8.00 1.77 -17.88
N SER A 170 7.06 1.16 -17.18
CA SER A 170 7.26 -0.20 -16.68
C SER A 170 7.24 -1.21 -17.82
N THR A 171 8.20 -2.12 -17.82
CA THR A 171 8.24 -3.30 -18.69
C THR A 171 7.44 -4.50 -18.14
N LYS A 172 6.74 -4.29 -17.04
CA LYS A 172 5.94 -5.33 -16.37
C LYS A 172 4.87 -5.89 -17.30
N LYS A 173 4.82 -7.21 -17.40
CA LYS A 173 3.85 -7.88 -18.26
C LYS A 173 2.42 -7.60 -17.81
N ILE A 174 1.63 -7.11 -18.77
CA ILE A 174 0.21 -6.85 -18.62
C ILE A 174 -0.55 -8.11 -19.02
N MET A 175 -1.53 -8.50 -18.21
CA MET A 175 -2.45 -9.57 -18.54
C MET A 175 -3.46 -9.06 -19.58
N GLN A 176 -3.74 -9.86 -20.60
CA GLN A 176 -4.71 -9.49 -21.60
C GLN A 176 -6.11 -9.36 -20.98
N SER A 177 -6.78 -8.25 -21.24
CA SER A 177 -8.18 -8.08 -20.84
C SER A 177 -9.06 -9.10 -21.57
N GLN A 178 -9.98 -9.69 -20.84
CA GLN A 178 -10.91 -10.69 -21.34
C GLN A 178 -12.29 -10.06 -21.59
N PRO A 179 -13.09 -10.59 -22.53
CA PRO A 179 -14.47 -10.16 -22.66
C PRO A 179 -15.26 -10.52 -21.39
N LEU A 180 -16.17 -9.65 -21.00
CA LEU A 180 -17.08 -9.93 -19.89
C LEU A 180 -17.98 -11.11 -20.25
N PRO A 181 -18.09 -12.15 -19.40
CA PRO A 181 -19.02 -13.26 -19.63
C PRO A 181 -20.47 -12.76 -19.79
N LYS A 182 -21.24 -13.46 -20.60
CA LYS A 182 -22.60 -13.02 -20.96
C LYS A 182 -23.48 -12.73 -19.75
N GLU A 183 -23.45 -13.61 -18.76
CA GLU A 183 -24.27 -13.51 -17.53
C GLU A 183 -23.91 -12.26 -16.72
N ALA A 184 -22.62 -11.96 -16.62
CA ALA A 184 -22.14 -10.74 -15.98
C ALA A 184 -22.46 -9.51 -16.85
N LYS A 185 -22.32 -9.61 -18.18
CA LYS A 185 -22.63 -8.51 -19.09
C LYS A 185 -24.10 -8.12 -19.01
N ASP A 186 -25.02 -9.09 -19.05
CA ASP A 186 -26.45 -8.86 -18.97
C ASP A 186 -26.82 -8.15 -17.62
N PHE A 187 -26.15 -8.53 -16.53
CA PHE A 187 -26.31 -7.87 -15.25
C PHE A 187 -25.79 -6.43 -15.27
N PHE A 188 -24.58 -6.20 -15.81
CA PHE A 188 -24.02 -4.85 -15.90
C PHE A 188 -24.83 -3.94 -16.82
N ASP A 189 -25.26 -4.44 -17.97
CA ASP A 189 -26.09 -3.68 -18.92
C ASP A 189 -27.46 -3.31 -18.30
N THR A 190 -27.97 -4.12 -17.38
CA THR A 190 -29.24 -3.84 -16.68
C THR A 190 -29.08 -2.78 -15.60
N PHE A 191 -28.05 -2.87 -14.76
CA PHE A 191 -27.99 -2.11 -13.50
C PHE A 191 -26.98 -0.97 -13.48
N PHE A 192 -25.98 -0.92 -14.37
CA PHE A 192 -24.89 0.04 -14.31
C PHE A 192 -24.85 0.98 -15.51
N VAL A 193 -24.50 2.25 -15.25
CA VAL A 193 -24.30 3.28 -16.28
C VAL A 193 -22.89 3.16 -16.89
N LYS A 194 -21.92 2.73 -16.10
CA LYS A 194 -20.51 2.72 -16.49
C LYS A 194 -19.90 1.35 -16.26
N GLN A 195 -19.23 0.85 -17.30
CA GLN A 195 -18.51 -0.42 -17.26
C GLN A 195 -17.02 -0.20 -16.95
N TYR A 196 -16.35 -1.24 -16.48
CA TYR A 196 -14.90 -1.23 -16.31
C TYR A 196 -14.19 -1.35 -17.66
N PRO A 197 -13.06 -0.66 -17.87
CA PRO A 197 -12.29 -0.76 -19.11
C PRO A 197 -11.55 -2.09 -19.26
N TYR A 198 -11.24 -2.78 -18.17
CA TYR A 198 -10.50 -4.03 -18.16
C TYR A 198 -11.25 -5.08 -17.35
N TYR A 199 -11.26 -6.32 -17.85
CA TYR A 199 -11.83 -7.48 -17.18
C TYR A 199 -10.85 -8.63 -17.15
N PHE A 200 -10.92 -9.41 -16.08
CA PHE A 200 -10.17 -10.64 -15.90
C PHE A 200 -11.08 -11.69 -15.28
N VAL A 201 -11.06 -12.90 -15.84
CA VAL A 201 -11.87 -14.02 -15.37
C VAL A 201 -10.97 -15.19 -15.01
N LYS A 202 -11.15 -15.74 -13.81
CA LYS A 202 -10.40 -16.91 -13.33
C LYS A 202 -11.28 -17.76 -12.44
N ASN A 203 -11.45 -19.06 -12.79
CA ASN A 203 -12.26 -20.01 -12.02
C ASN A 203 -13.64 -19.44 -11.69
N ASP A 204 -14.37 -19.00 -12.74
CA ASP A 204 -15.71 -18.40 -12.67
C ASP A 204 -15.83 -17.09 -11.90
N LYS A 205 -14.72 -16.58 -11.33
CA LYS A 205 -14.63 -15.27 -10.68
C LYS A 205 -14.32 -14.19 -11.69
N VAL A 206 -15.10 -13.11 -11.62
CA VAL A 206 -15.01 -11.96 -12.52
C VAL A 206 -14.42 -10.78 -11.77
N TYR A 207 -13.39 -10.17 -12.33
CA TYR A 207 -12.72 -8.99 -11.80
C TYR A 207 -12.82 -7.84 -12.80
N GLY A 208 -13.00 -6.63 -12.31
CA GLY A 208 -12.98 -5.40 -13.09
C GLY A 208 -11.89 -4.45 -12.63
N GLY A 209 -11.27 -3.79 -13.59
CA GLY A 209 -10.19 -2.83 -13.31
C GLY A 209 -10.32 -1.54 -14.10
N ILE A 210 -9.88 -0.44 -13.51
CA ILE A 210 -9.75 0.84 -14.20
C ILE A 210 -8.36 1.02 -14.83
N GLN A 211 -7.45 0.11 -14.53
CA GLN A 211 -6.12 0.00 -15.11
C GLN A 211 -5.88 -1.46 -15.56
N PRO A 212 -4.88 -1.69 -16.42
CA PRO A 212 -4.51 -3.05 -16.82
C PRO A 212 -4.20 -3.95 -15.60
N PHE A 213 -4.45 -5.24 -15.75
CA PHE A 213 -4.06 -6.25 -14.78
C PHE A 213 -2.60 -6.63 -15.01
N TYR A 214 -1.78 -6.64 -13.94
CA TYR A 214 -0.37 -7.03 -14.00
C TYR A 214 -0.17 -8.45 -13.49
N GLU A 215 0.80 -9.15 -14.07
CA GLU A 215 1.25 -10.42 -13.52
C GLU A 215 1.98 -10.20 -12.19
N VAL A 216 1.52 -10.85 -11.14
CA VAL A 216 2.10 -10.72 -9.79
C VAL A 216 3.10 -11.84 -9.46
N GLY A 217 3.50 -12.64 -10.45
CA GLY A 217 4.44 -13.74 -10.26
C GLY A 217 3.94 -14.79 -9.27
N LYS A 218 4.79 -15.14 -8.30
CA LYS A 218 4.48 -16.12 -7.24
C LYS A 218 3.87 -15.48 -5.98
N CYS A 219 3.56 -14.18 -6.01
CA CYS A 219 3.00 -13.50 -4.86
C CYS A 219 1.61 -14.06 -4.49
N HIS A 220 1.38 -14.16 -3.19
CA HIS A 220 0.07 -14.49 -2.66
C HIS A 220 -0.84 -13.25 -2.78
N LEU A 221 -1.72 -13.33 -3.75
CA LEU A 221 -2.64 -12.27 -4.15
C LEU A 221 -3.96 -12.41 -3.39
N LEU A 222 -4.33 -11.41 -2.59
CA LEU A 222 -5.62 -11.34 -1.91
C LEU A 222 -6.66 -10.58 -2.74
N ARG A 223 -6.22 -9.52 -3.44
CA ARG A 223 -7.08 -8.71 -4.31
C ARG A 223 -6.30 -8.22 -5.53
N HIS A 224 -6.95 -8.30 -6.68
CA HIS A 224 -6.48 -7.63 -7.90
C HIS A 224 -7.60 -6.74 -8.44
N GLN A 225 -7.54 -5.45 -8.13
CA GLN A 225 -8.55 -4.45 -8.44
C GLN A 225 -9.92 -4.77 -7.79
N VAL A 226 -11.04 -4.80 -8.50
CA VAL A 226 -12.36 -5.05 -7.90
C VAL A 226 -12.85 -6.46 -8.23
N PHE A 227 -13.13 -7.24 -7.22
CA PHE A 227 -13.87 -8.49 -7.40
C PHE A 227 -15.33 -8.15 -7.67
N LEU A 228 -15.82 -8.47 -8.86
CA LEU A 228 -17.15 -8.11 -9.32
C LEU A 228 -18.21 -9.14 -8.89
N GLY A 229 -17.84 -10.42 -8.88
CA GLY A 229 -18.73 -11.52 -8.53
C GLY A 229 -18.30 -12.84 -9.16
N GLU A 230 -19.17 -13.82 -9.07
CA GLU A 230 -18.94 -15.18 -9.55
C GLU A 230 -20.04 -15.62 -10.51
N ILE A 231 -19.70 -16.55 -11.42
CA ILE A 231 -20.68 -17.19 -12.31
C ILE A 231 -20.96 -18.57 -11.74
N GLU A 232 -22.17 -18.78 -11.26
CA GLU A 232 -22.64 -20.04 -10.75
C GLU A 232 -23.90 -20.51 -11.52
N LYS A 233 -23.87 -21.73 -12.05
CA LYS A 233 -25.02 -22.33 -12.73
C LYS A 233 -25.65 -21.40 -13.79
N ASN A 234 -24.82 -20.78 -14.62
CA ASN A 234 -25.20 -19.80 -15.65
C ASN A 234 -25.89 -18.54 -15.10
N ARG A 235 -25.55 -18.15 -13.89
CA ARG A 235 -26.04 -16.92 -13.26
C ARG A 235 -24.87 -16.15 -12.67
N PHE A 236 -24.85 -14.83 -12.88
CA PHE A 236 -23.89 -13.95 -12.22
C PHE A 236 -24.39 -13.57 -10.82
N THR A 237 -23.59 -13.87 -9.82
CA THR A 237 -23.81 -13.47 -8.41
C THR A 237 -22.85 -12.33 -8.09
N PRO A 238 -23.34 -11.08 -7.96
CA PRO A 238 -22.48 -9.94 -7.69
C PRO A 238 -21.88 -10.00 -6.29
N SER A 239 -20.64 -9.53 -6.16
CA SER A 239 -19.95 -9.43 -4.87
C SER A 239 -20.27 -8.11 -4.15
N HIS A 240 -20.07 -8.08 -2.83
CA HIS A 240 -20.17 -6.86 -2.04
C HIS A 240 -19.18 -5.79 -2.50
N ALA A 241 -17.96 -6.17 -2.87
CA ALA A 241 -16.91 -5.25 -3.34
C ALA A 241 -17.32 -4.46 -4.59
N LEU A 242 -18.17 -5.04 -5.47
CA LEU A 242 -18.73 -4.34 -6.63
C LEU A 242 -19.56 -3.12 -6.20
N PHE A 243 -20.43 -3.30 -5.19
CA PHE A 243 -21.31 -2.23 -4.71
C PHE A 243 -20.57 -1.17 -3.89
N MET A 244 -19.47 -1.54 -3.24
CA MET A 244 -18.61 -0.61 -2.51
C MET A 244 -17.67 0.20 -3.40
N SER A 245 -17.45 -0.23 -4.66
CA SER A 245 -16.48 0.41 -5.54
C SER A 245 -16.86 1.85 -5.88
N ALA A 246 -15.96 2.80 -5.63
CA ALA A 246 -16.11 4.20 -5.97
C ALA A 246 -16.21 4.47 -7.50
N TYR A 247 -15.80 3.51 -8.32
CA TYR A 247 -15.90 3.61 -9.78
C TYR A 247 -17.28 3.27 -10.31
N THR A 248 -18.04 2.49 -9.58
CA THR A 248 -19.34 1.96 -9.99
C THR A 248 -20.40 3.06 -9.98
N LYS A 249 -21.24 3.13 -11.06
CA LYS A 249 -22.39 4.02 -11.15
C LYS A 249 -23.63 3.23 -11.51
N PHE A 250 -24.63 3.28 -10.67
CA PHE A 250 -25.91 2.59 -10.85
C PHE A 250 -26.86 3.43 -11.70
N LYS A 251 -27.71 2.77 -12.48
CA LYS A 251 -28.80 3.43 -13.23
C LYS A 251 -29.90 3.95 -12.32
N ASN A 252 -30.20 3.18 -11.26
CA ASN A 252 -31.23 3.51 -10.29
C ASN A 252 -30.58 3.63 -8.91
N THR A 253 -30.65 4.80 -8.31
CA THR A 253 -30.19 5.07 -6.95
C THR A 253 -31.35 5.65 -6.13
N ILE A 254 -31.42 5.24 -4.87
CA ILE A 254 -32.33 5.81 -3.88
C ILE A 254 -31.50 6.73 -2.98
N ASN A 255 -31.90 7.99 -2.89
CA ASN A 255 -31.28 8.90 -1.94
C ASN A 255 -31.93 8.70 -0.56
N LEU A 256 -31.15 8.20 0.40
CA LEU A 256 -31.62 7.96 1.78
C LEU A 256 -31.75 9.24 2.61
N GLU A 257 -31.30 10.41 2.10
CA GLU A 257 -31.54 11.71 2.72
C GLU A 257 -32.95 12.23 2.46
N ASP A 258 -33.69 11.61 1.53
CA ASP A 258 -35.07 11.94 1.27
C ASP A 258 -35.97 11.29 2.35
N GLU A 259 -36.51 12.09 3.26
CA GLU A 259 -37.36 11.63 4.37
C GLU A 259 -38.58 10.80 3.90
N ASN A 260 -38.99 10.91 2.64
CA ASN A 260 -40.09 10.14 2.05
C ASN A 260 -39.70 8.70 1.69
N VAL A 261 -38.42 8.37 1.68
CA VAL A 261 -37.91 7.00 1.39
C VAL A 261 -37.84 6.15 2.64
N LEU A 262 -37.84 6.76 3.83
CA LEU A 262 -37.73 6.08 5.13
C LEU A 262 -39.09 5.78 5.76
N ARG A 263 -40.20 6.07 5.07
CA ARG A 263 -41.58 5.69 5.43
C ARG A 263 -42.07 4.60 4.48
#